data_dc7f3538e71361f74d52a43a78724c09
#
_entry.id   dc7f3538e71361f74d52a43a78724c09
#
_cell.length_a   1.000
_cell.length_b   1.000
_cell.length_c   1.000
_cell.angle_alpha   90.00
_cell.angle_beta   90.00
_cell.angle_gamma   90.00
#
_symmetry.space_group_name_H-M   'P 1'
#
loop_
_entity.id
_entity.type
_entity.pdbx_description
1 polymer ?
#
loop_
_entity_poly.entity_id
_entity_poly.type
_entity_poly.pdbx_seq_one_letter_code
_entity_poly.pdbx_strand_id
1 'polypeptide(L)'
;MASSFTFLNESGPLEFHNPRSPAGLWALRAWSRFGSGEMSSKKKIAVEEGLWTNPSIPGEKPHLIGSRCLSCGELYFPRKKKGLCIHCQKRALEDVLLSGKGKIVSFSVVVQPPAGGFYKGPVPYAYGAVELPEGVELFSLFTGNLDGLQVGMQVEMVIEKLFDDEEGNEITTYKFIPTRIN
;
A
#
# COMPACT_ATOMS: atom_id res chain seq x y z
N MET A 1 29.41 39.28 -38.74
CA MET A 1 29.04 38.54 -39.96
C MET A 1 27.88 37.63 -39.58
N ALA A 2 26.69 38.05 -39.98
CA ALA A 2 25.44 37.35 -39.65
C ALA A 2 25.06 36.51 -40.86
N SER A 3 24.74 35.24 -40.65
CA SER A 3 24.15 34.39 -41.69
C SER A 3 22.76 33.98 -41.25
N SER A 4 21.79 34.61 -41.90
CA SER A 4 20.36 34.26 -41.81
C SER A 4 20.09 33.04 -42.65
N PHE A 5 19.46 32.03 -42.06
CA PHE A 5 18.85 30.91 -42.78
C PHE A 5 17.31 31.14 -42.81
N THR A 6 16.81 31.39 -44.00
CA THR A 6 15.38 31.52 -44.30
C THR A 6 14.88 30.13 -44.71
N PHE A 7 13.92 29.57 -43.96
CA PHE A 7 13.16 28.39 -44.38
C PHE A 7 11.89 28.86 -45.10
N LEU A 8 11.79 28.48 -46.37
CA LEU A 8 10.60 28.66 -47.19
C LEU A 8 9.57 27.58 -46.84
N ASN A 9 8.37 28.01 -46.57
CA ASN A 9 7.19 27.19 -46.34
C ASN A 9 6.45 27.05 -47.67
N GLU A 10 6.38 25.85 -48.22
CA GLU A 10 5.53 25.52 -49.35
C GLU A 10 4.41 24.57 -48.90
N SER A 11 3.26 25.18 -48.69
CA SER A 11 1.99 24.46 -48.46
C SER A 11 1.27 24.31 -49.82
N GLY A 12 1.28 23.11 -50.37
CA GLY A 12 0.42 22.70 -51.51
C GLY A 12 -0.76 21.86 -50.99
N PRO A 13 -1.98 22.04 -51.52
CA PRO A 13 -3.13 21.26 -51.07
C PRO A 13 -3.12 19.90 -51.76
N LEU A 14 -3.26 18.83 -50.96
CA LEU A 14 -3.45 17.46 -51.44
C LEU A 14 -4.91 17.27 -51.84
N GLU A 15 -5.14 17.17 -53.16
CA GLU A 15 -6.42 16.75 -53.71
C GLU A 15 -6.67 15.27 -53.42
N PHE A 16 -7.75 14.98 -52.69
CA PHE A 16 -8.25 13.63 -52.51
C PHE A 16 -9.00 13.18 -53.74
N HIS A 17 -8.38 12.30 -54.50
CA HIS A 17 -9.04 11.54 -55.58
C HIS A 17 -9.85 10.40 -54.95
N ASN A 18 -11.16 10.39 -55.20
CA ASN A 18 -12.09 9.35 -54.77
C ASN A 18 -12.34 8.39 -55.95
N PRO A 19 -11.78 7.18 -55.96
CA PRO A 19 -12.21 6.16 -56.92
C PRO A 19 -13.37 5.35 -56.31
N ARG A 20 -14.56 5.49 -56.93
CA ARG A 20 -15.70 4.59 -56.71
C ARG A 20 -15.29 3.18 -57.12
N SER A 21 -15.29 2.24 -56.19
CA SER A 21 -15.25 0.79 -56.41
C SER A 21 -16.25 0.08 -55.51
N PRO A 22 -16.98 -0.93 -56.00
CA PRO A 22 -18.08 -1.54 -55.27
C PRO A 22 -17.54 -2.42 -54.13
N ALA A 23 -17.98 -2.11 -52.91
CA ALA A 23 -17.62 -2.81 -51.70
C ALA A 23 -18.08 -4.26 -51.72
N GLY A 24 -17.12 -5.15 -51.70
CA GLY A 24 -17.34 -6.56 -51.41
C GLY A 24 -17.67 -6.79 -49.92
N LEU A 25 -18.56 -7.72 -49.66
CA LEU A 25 -19.22 -8.10 -48.40
C LEU A 25 -18.31 -8.70 -47.33
N TRP A 26 -17.05 -8.37 -47.23
CA TRP A 26 -16.18 -8.97 -46.21
C TRP A 26 -15.66 -8.02 -45.13
N ALA A 27 -16.07 -6.77 -45.13
CA ALA A 27 -15.70 -5.82 -44.10
C ALA A 27 -16.46 -5.99 -42.75
N LEU A 28 -17.46 -6.90 -42.70
CA LEU A 28 -18.27 -7.11 -41.48
C LEU A 28 -17.81 -8.28 -40.58
N ARG A 29 -16.71 -8.97 -40.92
CA ARG A 29 -16.21 -10.09 -40.13
C ARG A 29 -14.92 -9.80 -39.32
N ALA A 30 -14.37 -8.61 -39.41
CA ALA A 30 -13.10 -8.26 -38.72
C ALA A 30 -13.26 -7.54 -37.36
N TRP A 31 -14.48 -7.18 -36.96
CA TRP A 31 -14.70 -6.43 -35.73
C TRP A 31 -15.21 -7.24 -34.52
N SER A 32 -15.30 -8.56 -34.64
CA SER A 32 -15.70 -9.43 -33.54
C SER A 32 -14.54 -10.09 -32.79
N ARG A 33 -13.31 -9.58 -32.95
CA ARG A 33 -12.11 -10.05 -32.21
C ARG A 33 -11.42 -8.97 -31.39
N PHE A 34 -12.07 -7.86 -31.08
CA PHE A 34 -11.69 -7.11 -29.91
C PHE A 34 -12.33 -7.82 -28.73
N GLY A 35 -11.58 -8.75 -28.15
CA GLY A 35 -11.90 -9.36 -26.90
C GLY A 35 -12.24 -8.25 -25.92
N SER A 36 -13.39 -8.35 -25.27
CA SER A 36 -13.70 -7.66 -24.05
C SER A 36 -12.52 -7.87 -23.12
N GLY A 37 -11.64 -6.87 -23.02
CA GLY A 37 -10.62 -6.84 -21.98
C GLY A 37 -11.40 -6.93 -20.67
N GLU A 38 -11.39 -8.10 -20.06
CA GLU A 38 -11.74 -8.24 -18.66
C GLU A 38 -10.91 -7.22 -17.93
N MET A 39 -11.56 -6.17 -17.44
CA MET A 39 -10.98 -5.30 -16.44
C MET A 39 -10.74 -6.22 -15.23
N SER A 40 -9.55 -6.81 -15.16
CA SER A 40 -9.08 -7.52 -13.98
C SER A 40 -9.21 -6.54 -12.81
N SER A 41 -10.22 -6.76 -11.98
CA SER A 41 -10.40 -5.95 -10.78
C SER A 41 -9.17 -6.22 -9.92
N LYS A 42 -8.35 -5.20 -9.71
CA LYS A 42 -7.17 -5.27 -8.85
C LYS A 42 -7.58 -5.88 -7.52
N LYS A 43 -6.99 -7.01 -7.17
CA LYS A 43 -7.24 -7.69 -5.91
C LYS A 43 -6.40 -7.02 -4.82
N LYS A 44 -7.01 -6.78 -3.66
CA LYS A 44 -6.28 -6.33 -2.47
C LYS A 44 -5.80 -7.55 -1.69
N ILE A 45 -4.49 -7.63 -1.48
CA ILE A 45 -3.82 -8.74 -0.80
C ILE A 45 -3.04 -8.17 0.38
N ALA A 46 -3.21 -8.75 1.57
CA ALA A 46 -2.41 -8.38 2.72
C ALA A 46 -0.95 -8.83 2.51
N VAL A 47 0.03 -7.98 2.89
CA VAL A 47 1.46 -8.32 2.83
C VAL A 47 1.78 -9.58 3.62
N GLU A 48 1.06 -9.80 4.71
CA GLU A 48 1.09 -11.02 5.52
C GLU A 48 -0.29 -11.25 6.12
N GLU A 49 -0.79 -12.48 6.02
CA GLU A 49 -2.08 -12.85 6.58
C GLU A 49 -2.05 -12.96 8.10
N GLY A 50 -3.07 -12.40 8.75
CA GLY A 50 -3.28 -12.51 10.18
C GLY A 50 -2.48 -11.52 11.02
N LEU A 51 -2.02 -10.42 10.44
CA LEU A 51 -1.50 -9.27 11.17
C LEU A 51 -2.62 -8.39 11.75
N TRP A 52 -3.76 -8.32 11.05
CA TRP A 52 -4.94 -7.54 11.48
C TRP A 52 -6.24 -8.26 11.11
N THR A 53 -7.33 -7.82 11.73
CA THR A 53 -8.68 -8.31 11.40
C THR A 53 -9.19 -7.64 10.12
N ASN A 54 -9.94 -8.41 9.32
CA ASN A 54 -10.69 -7.86 8.19
C ASN A 54 -12.14 -7.66 8.65
N PRO A 55 -12.53 -6.43 9.02
CA PRO A 55 -13.89 -6.18 9.50
C PRO A 55 -14.90 -6.48 8.39
N SER A 56 -15.93 -7.26 8.72
CA SER A 56 -17.03 -7.60 7.81
C SER A 56 -18.16 -6.58 7.87
N ILE A 57 -18.18 -5.72 8.90
CA ILE A 57 -19.24 -4.74 9.16
C ILE A 57 -18.74 -3.37 8.69
N PRO A 58 -19.52 -2.64 7.87
CA PRO A 58 -19.18 -1.28 7.48
C PRO A 58 -19.03 -0.36 8.71
N GLY A 59 -17.88 0.32 8.82
CA GLY A 59 -17.57 1.22 9.93
C GLY A 59 -16.82 0.60 11.10
N GLU A 60 -16.66 -0.71 11.15
CA GLU A 60 -15.77 -1.37 12.10
C GLU A 60 -14.30 -1.12 11.70
N LYS A 61 -13.48 -0.74 12.69
CA LYS A 61 -12.05 -0.52 12.46
C LYS A 61 -11.28 -1.84 12.58
N PRO A 62 -10.24 -2.05 11.76
CA PRO A 62 -9.39 -3.21 11.90
C PRO A 62 -8.60 -3.14 13.22
N HIS A 63 -8.34 -4.30 13.82
CA HIS A 63 -7.51 -4.47 15.00
C HIS A 63 -6.26 -5.28 14.66
N LEU A 64 -5.13 -4.97 15.29
CA LEU A 64 -3.93 -5.81 15.19
C LEU A 64 -4.15 -7.13 15.96
N ILE A 65 -3.61 -8.21 15.41
CA ILE A 65 -3.73 -9.53 16.04
C ILE A 65 -2.39 -9.87 16.68
N GLY A 66 -2.37 -9.85 18.01
CA GLY A 66 -1.24 -10.26 18.81
C GLY A 66 -1.44 -11.61 19.50
N SER A 67 -0.55 -11.96 20.40
CA SER A 67 -0.69 -13.12 21.31
C SER A 67 -0.42 -12.69 22.74
N ARG A 68 -1.20 -13.21 23.67
CA ARG A 68 -1.03 -13.04 25.11
C ARG A 68 -0.70 -14.35 25.79
N CYS A 69 0.25 -14.34 26.70
CA CYS A 69 0.51 -15.49 27.54
C CYS A 69 -0.44 -15.52 28.74
N LEU A 70 -1.29 -16.53 28.84
CA LEU A 70 -2.22 -16.71 29.97
C LEU A 70 -1.52 -16.94 31.30
N SER A 71 -0.25 -17.34 31.28
CA SER A 71 0.50 -17.67 32.48
C SER A 71 1.23 -16.50 33.12
N CYS A 72 1.78 -15.57 32.33
CA CYS A 72 2.54 -14.43 32.82
C CYS A 72 2.05 -13.08 32.30
N GLY A 73 1.04 -13.06 31.42
CA GLY A 73 0.47 -11.85 30.86
C GLY A 73 1.24 -11.20 29.71
N GLU A 74 2.43 -11.72 29.36
CA GLU A 74 3.28 -11.15 28.32
C GLU A 74 2.57 -11.08 26.97
N LEU A 75 2.72 -9.96 26.27
CA LEU A 75 2.09 -9.68 24.98
C LEU A 75 3.12 -9.70 23.85
N TYR A 76 2.71 -10.15 22.70
CA TYR A 76 3.53 -10.26 21.50
C TYR A 76 2.79 -9.72 20.28
N PHE A 77 3.51 -9.01 19.44
CA PHE A 77 3.09 -8.67 18.09
C PHE A 77 4.28 -8.90 17.13
N PRO A 78 4.06 -9.51 15.97
CA PRO A 78 2.87 -10.21 15.49
C PRO A 78 2.51 -11.43 16.34
N ARG A 79 1.26 -11.95 16.15
CA ARG A 79 0.82 -13.15 16.87
C ARG A 79 1.76 -14.34 16.65
N LYS A 80 2.00 -15.09 17.68
CA LYS A 80 2.76 -16.34 17.62
C LYS A 80 1.81 -17.51 17.38
N LYS A 81 1.78 -18.02 16.16
CA LYS A 81 0.91 -19.16 15.77
C LYS A 81 1.22 -20.45 16.53
N LYS A 82 2.45 -20.64 16.97
CA LYS A 82 2.93 -21.84 17.69
C LYS A 82 4.10 -21.46 18.60
N GLY A 83 4.30 -22.22 19.68
CA GLY A 83 5.50 -22.10 20.49
C GLY A 83 5.25 -21.87 21.97
N LEU A 84 6.32 -21.49 22.63
CA LEU A 84 6.37 -21.16 24.04
C LEU A 84 6.37 -19.64 24.22
N CYS A 85 5.82 -19.19 25.33
CA CYS A 85 6.09 -17.83 25.80
C CYS A 85 7.59 -17.65 26.02
N ILE A 86 8.22 -16.63 25.43
CA ILE A 86 9.67 -16.42 25.57
C ILE A 86 10.01 -16.06 27.00
N HIS A 87 9.11 -15.36 27.70
CA HIS A 87 9.34 -14.88 29.06
C HIS A 87 9.24 -16.02 30.10
N CYS A 88 8.15 -16.80 30.10
CA CYS A 88 7.93 -17.84 31.13
C CYS A 88 8.06 -19.28 30.62
N GLN A 89 8.34 -19.48 29.34
CA GLN A 89 8.56 -20.77 28.66
C GLN A 89 7.36 -21.72 28.70
N LYS A 90 6.17 -21.25 29.07
CA LYS A 90 4.95 -22.09 29.10
C LYS A 90 4.24 -22.04 27.74
N ARG A 91 3.54 -23.14 27.43
CA ARG A 91 2.66 -23.25 26.23
C ARG A 91 1.26 -22.74 26.58
N ALA A 92 1.12 -21.43 26.73
CA ALA A 92 -0.12 -20.81 27.19
C ALA A 92 -0.37 -19.50 26.41
N LEU A 93 -0.13 -19.51 25.10
CA LEU A 93 -0.37 -18.36 24.23
C LEU A 93 -1.77 -18.44 23.62
N GLU A 94 -2.50 -17.36 23.67
CA GLU A 94 -3.79 -17.17 22.99
C GLU A 94 -3.72 -15.93 22.10
N ASP A 95 -4.55 -15.89 21.06
CA ASP A 95 -4.68 -14.72 20.19
C ASP A 95 -5.44 -13.62 20.92
N VAL A 96 -4.99 -12.38 20.78
CA VAL A 96 -5.61 -11.18 21.38
C VAL A 96 -5.69 -10.08 20.34
N LEU A 97 -6.77 -9.30 20.38
CA LEU A 97 -6.89 -8.09 19.60
C LEU A 97 -6.20 -6.94 20.34
N LEU A 98 -5.29 -6.27 19.64
CA LEU A 98 -4.59 -5.10 20.13
C LEU A 98 -5.24 -3.84 19.58
N SER A 99 -5.10 -2.75 20.31
CA SER A 99 -5.58 -1.44 19.89
C SER A 99 -4.95 -1.02 18.55
N GLY A 100 -5.73 -0.38 17.70
CA GLY A 100 -5.20 0.32 16.54
C GLY A 100 -4.72 1.74 16.84
N LYS A 101 -4.63 2.14 18.10
CA LYS A 101 -4.17 3.46 18.55
C LYS A 101 -2.88 3.32 19.32
N GLY A 102 -2.00 4.31 19.17
CA GLY A 102 -0.71 4.30 19.87
C GLY A 102 -0.07 5.66 19.91
N LYS A 103 1.14 5.68 20.39
CA LYS A 103 1.98 6.88 20.52
C LYS A 103 3.33 6.64 19.81
N ILE A 104 3.81 7.61 19.06
CA ILE A 104 5.13 7.54 18.40
C ILE A 104 6.22 7.55 19.47
N VAL A 105 7.04 6.51 19.50
CA VAL A 105 8.23 6.40 20.37
C VAL A 105 9.47 6.91 19.66
N SER A 106 9.63 6.52 18.41
CA SER A 106 10.71 6.96 17.54
C SER A 106 10.29 6.92 16.08
N PHE A 107 10.94 7.71 15.23
CA PHE A 107 10.73 7.63 13.78
C PHE A 107 11.96 8.11 13.02
N SER A 108 12.00 7.72 11.74
CA SER A 108 12.98 8.17 10.78
C SER A 108 12.29 8.45 9.44
N VAL A 109 12.69 9.53 8.78
CA VAL A 109 12.21 9.87 7.43
C VAL A 109 13.28 9.50 6.41
N VAL A 110 12.94 8.64 5.46
CA VAL A 110 13.82 8.17 4.41
C VAL A 110 13.50 8.92 3.13
N VAL A 111 14.44 9.70 2.65
CA VAL A 111 14.28 10.57 1.47
C VAL A 111 14.82 9.97 0.17
N GLN A 112 15.56 8.86 0.27
CA GLN A 112 16.12 8.15 -0.88
C GLN A 112 15.76 6.66 -0.82
N PRO A 113 15.54 6.01 -1.96
CA PRO A 113 15.28 4.58 -1.98
C PRO A 113 16.44 3.81 -1.32
N PRO A 114 16.17 2.85 -0.42
CA PRO A 114 17.20 2.04 0.17
C PRO A 114 17.89 1.17 -0.89
N ALA A 115 19.19 0.95 -0.72
CA ALA A 115 19.96 0.07 -1.60
C ALA A 115 19.40 -1.36 -1.60
N GLY A 116 19.47 -2.05 -2.75
CA GLY A 116 19.02 -3.44 -2.87
C GLY A 116 17.56 -3.62 -3.34
N GLY A 117 16.79 -2.56 -3.52
CA GLY A 117 15.47 -2.61 -4.17
C GLY A 117 14.38 -3.39 -3.42
N PHE A 118 14.58 -3.73 -2.14
CA PHE A 118 13.59 -4.48 -1.33
C PHE A 118 12.38 -3.62 -0.92
N TYR A 119 12.51 -2.30 -0.86
CA TYR A 119 11.39 -1.39 -0.65
C TYR A 119 10.88 -0.89 -2.00
N LYS A 120 9.63 -1.24 -2.32
CA LYS A 120 8.97 -0.91 -3.59
C LYS A 120 7.97 0.25 -3.46
N GLY A 121 7.88 0.88 -2.30
CA GLY A 121 6.99 2.00 -2.05
C GLY A 121 7.57 3.35 -2.52
N PRO A 122 6.77 4.42 -2.44
CA PRO A 122 7.23 5.77 -2.76
C PRO A 122 8.22 6.32 -1.74
N VAL A 123 9.06 7.27 -2.15
CA VAL A 123 9.89 8.10 -1.27
C VAL A 123 9.46 9.57 -1.41
N PRO A 124 9.53 10.42 -0.35
CA PRO A 124 9.93 10.06 1.01
C PRO A 124 8.91 9.16 1.73
N TYR A 125 9.39 8.34 2.65
CA TYR A 125 8.54 7.59 3.58
C TYR A 125 9.08 7.70 4.99
N ALA A 126 8.23 7.52 5.99
CA ALA A 126 8.62 7.48 7.39
C ALA A 126 8.27 6.10 7.99
N TYR A 127 9.14 5.63 8.87
CA TYR A 127 8.91 4.44 9.67
C TYR A 127 9.43 4.64 11.09
N GLY A 128 8.95 3.85 12.01
CA GLY A 128 9.40 3.95 13.39
C GLY A 128 8.63 3.08 14.36
N ALA A 129 8.90 3.28 15.64
CA ALA A 129 8.28 2.54 16.72
C ALA A 129 7.03 3.27 17.22
N VAL A 130 5.97 2.49 17.44
CA VAL A 130 4.70 2.91 18.04
C VAL A 130 4.45 2.07 19.28
N GLU A 131 4.23 2.71 20.40
CA GLU A 131 3.80 2.09 21.66
C GLU A 131 2.27 2.06 21.70
N LEU A 132 1.70 0.88 21.85
CA LEU A 132 0.27 0.68 22.04
C LEU A 132 -0.11 0.82 23.52
N PRO A 133 -1.38 1.16 23.87
CA PRO A 133 -1.85 1.25 25.25
C PRO A 133 -1.66 -0.04 26.06
N GLU A 134 -1.61 -1.18 25.41
CA GLU A 134 -1.38 -2.50 26.00
C GLU A 134 0.08 -2.73 26.43
N GLY A 135 0.99 -1.78 26.15
CA GLY A 135 2.42 -1.89 26.45
C GLY A 135 3.23 -2.66 25.41
N VAL A 136 2.66 -2.90 24.23
CA VAL A 136 3.40 -3.50 23.11
C VAL A 136 3.99 -2.38 22.25
N GLU A 137 5.27 -2.47 21.96
CA GLU A 137 5.96 -1.65 21.00
C GLU A 137 6.11 -2.39 19.68
N LEU A 138 5.77 -1.76 18.58
CA LEU A 138 5.87 -2.33 17.24
C LEU A 138 6.44 -1.34 16.22
N PHE A 139 7.10 -1.85 15.19
CA PHE A 139 7.57 -1.04 14.07
C PHE A 139 6.52 -0.97 12.96
N SER A 140 6.32 0.23 12.41
CA SER A 140 5.40 0.45 11.30
C SER A 140 5.84 1.60 10.41
N LEU A 141 5.22 1.69 9.24
CA LEU A 141 5.27 2.87 8.39
C LEU A 141 4.29 3.92 8.90
N PHE A 142 4.65 5.18 8.72
CA PHE A 142 3.76 6.31 8.93
C PHE A 142 3.20 6.82 7.61
N THR A 143 1.99 7.36 7.64
CA THR A 143 1.30 7.94 6.48
C THR A 143 0.69 9.31 6.83
N GLY A 144 0.25 10.05 5.81
CA GLY A 144 -0.27 11.40 5.97
C GLY A 144 0.82 12.47 5.87
N ASN A 145 0.74 13.51 6.71
CA ASN A 145 1.73 14.59 6.70
C ASN A 145 3.00 14.18 7.46
N LEU A 146 4.05 13.81 6.74
CA LEU A 146 5.31 13.36 7.31
C LEU A 146 6.15 14.49 7.89
N ASP A 147 6.03 15.72 7.38
CA ASP A 147 6.81 16.88 7.85
C ASP A 147 6.42 17.32 9.26
N GLY A 148 5.22 16.94 9.70
CA GLY A 148 4.69 17.27 11.02
C GLY A 148 4.89 16.19 12.07
N LEU A 149 5.59 15.09 11.79
CA LEU A 149 5.79 13.99 12.74
C LEU A 149 6.64 14.42 13.93
N GLN A 150 6.21 14.05 15.13
CA GLN A 150 6.94 14.28 16.39
C GLN A 150 6.80 13.06 17.29
N VAL A 151 7.86 12.78 18.06
CA VAL A 151 7.81 11.79 19.14
C VAL A 151 6.77 12.21 20.18
N GLY A 152 5.99 11.25 20.66
CA GLY A 152 4.89 11.48 21.58
C GLY A 152 3.53 11.74 20.92
N MET A 153 3.48 11.97 19.60
CA MET A 153 2.20 12.12 18.90
C MET A 153 1.34 10.88 19.00
N GLN A 154 0.03 11.09 19.17
CA GLN A 154 -0.97 10.04 19.08
C GLN A 154 -1.18 9.66 17.60
N VAL A 155 -1.27 8.38 17.36
CA VAL A 155 -1.45 7.82 16.01
C VAL A 155 -2.57 6.78 16.02
N GLU A 156 -3.19 6.60 14.86
CA GLU A 156 -4.21 5.58 14.64
C GLU A 156 -3.83 4.72 13.44
N MET A 157 -4.10 3.42 13.54
CA MET A 157 -3.82 2.46 12.49
C MET A 157 -4.79 2.62 11.32
N VAL A 158 -4.25 2.54 10.12
CA VAL A 158 -4.97 2.48 8.85
C VAL A 158 -4.41 1.36 7.99
N ILE A 159 -5.25 0.76 7.15
CA ILE A 159 -4.80 -0.22 6.16
C ILE A 159 -4.67 0.50 4.83
N GLU A 160 -3.47 0.54 4.31
CA GLU A 160 -3.16 1.22 3.05
C GLU A 160 -2.31 0.37 2.13
N LYS A 161 -2.33 0.76 0.86
CA LYS A 161 -1.47 0.19 -0.15
C LYS A 161 0.01 0.39 0.21
N LEU A 162 0.79 -0.65 0.00
CA LEU A 162 2.24 -0.62 0.11
C LEU A 162 2.90 -0.51 -1.27
N PHE A 163 2.55 -1.42 -2.19
CA PHE A 163 2.98 -1.42 -3.60
C PHE A 163 2.02 -2.28 -4.45
N ASP A 164 2.21 -2.29 -5.77
CA ASP A 164 1.59 -3.27 -6.66
C ASP A 164 2.58 -4.43 -6.90
N ASP A 165 2.08 -5.67 -6.91
CA ASP A 165 2.89 -6.84 -7.26
C ASP A 165 3.07 -6.96 -8.79
N GLU A 166 3.77 -8.00 -9.24
CA GLU A 166 4.03 -8.25 -10.65
C GLU A 166 2.77 -8.64 -11.44
N GLU A 167 1.72 -9.09 -10.74
CA GLU A 167 0.42 -9.44 -11.31
C GLU A 167 -0.54 -8.24 -11.35
N GLY A 168 -0.13 -7.09 -10.80
CA GLY A 168 -0.92 -5.86 -10.70
C GLY A 168 -1.90 -5.84 -9.53
N ASN A 169 -1.79 -6.76 -8.57
CA ASN A 169 -2.57 -6.73 -7.34
C ASN A 169 -2.03 -5.66 -6.38
N GLU A 170 -2.93 -5.09 -5.59
CA GLU A 170 -2.59 -4.10 -4.56
C GLU A 170 -2.17 -4.81 -3.27
N ILE A 171 -0.88 -4.79 -2.96
CA ILE A 171 -0.38 -5.30 -1.68
C ILE A 171 -0.62 -4.24 -0.61
N THR A 172 -1.35 -4.62 0.44
CA THR A 172 -1.72 -3.73 1.54
C THR A 172 -0.98 -4.07 2.82
N THR A 173 -0.74 -3.05 3.66
CA THR A 173 -0.16 -3.21 4.99
C THR A 173 -0.83 -2.26 5.98
N TYR A 174 -0.66 -2.52 7.28
CA TYR A 174 -1.02 -1.54 8.29
C TYR A 174 0.03 -0.43 8.34
N LYS A 175 -0.43 0.80 8.53
CA LYS A 175 0.38 1.99 8.76
C LYS A 175 -0.25 2.80 9.88
N PHE A 176 0.48 3.77 10.39
CA PHE A 176 -0.06 4.69 11.39
C PHE A 176 -0.13 6.11 10.84
N ILE A 177 -1.27 6.76 11.08
CA ILE A 177 -1.50 8.16 10.75
C ILE A 177 -1.60 8.99 12.02
N PRO A 178 -0.93 10.18 12.10
CA PRO A 178 -1.09 11.07 13.22
C PRO A 178 -2.55 11.49 13.41
N THR A 179 -3.06 11.35 14.63
CA THR A 179 -4.38 11.91 14.97
C THR A 179 -4.21 13.38 15.32
N ARG A 180 -4.99 14.26 14.68
CA ARG A 180 -5.02 15.67 15.08
C ARG A 180 -5.54 15.75 16.51
N ILE A 181 -4.75 16.29 17.41
CA ILE A 181 -5.24 16.73 18.71
C ILE A 181 -6.02 18.02 18.42
N ASN A 182 -7.36 17.95 18.53
CA ASN A 182 -8.20 19.14 18.52
C ASN A 182 -8.04 19.88 19.84
#